data_5d1c2ca7ba44da57f09255e0742b2df0
#
_entry.id   5d1c2ca7ba44da57f09255e0742b2df0
#
_cell.length_a   1.000
_cell.length_b   1.000
_cell.length_c   1.000
_cell.angle_alpha   90.00
_cell.angle_beta   90.00
_cell.angle_gamma   90.00
#
_symmetry.space_group_name_H-M   'P 1'
#
loop_
_entity.id
_entity.type
_entity.pdbx_description
1 polymer ?
#
loop_
_entity_poly.entity_id
_entity_poly.type
_entity_poly.pdbx_seq_one_letter_code
_entity_poly.pdbx_strand_id
1 'polypeptide(L)'
;MAPPHGEKSTEVKEEPSAVSSVDNRPISTIVFIIAMQTEALPLVNKFQLTEDVDSVFPKGVPWVRFYGNYKGFAINIVCPGKDPALGVDGVGTVSISLVTYASVQALKPDLIINAGTAGGFGAKGASIGDVFLSSEVAFHDRRIPIPVFDIYGVGSRKAFATPNLLKELNLKVGKLSTGDSLDMSPVDEAAIVANDATVKDMEA
;
A
#
# COMPACT_ATOMS: atom_id res chain seq x y z
N MET A 1 -37.60 39.20 -17.01
CA MET A 1 -37.37 39.13 -15.56
C MET A 1 -37.56 37.69 -15.14
N ALA A 2 -36.46 36.96 -14.90
CA ALA A 2 -36.46 35.61 -14.35
C ALA A 2 -36.11 35.72 -12.86
N PRO A 3 -36.69 34.89 -11.97
CA PRO A 3 -36.42 34.96 -10.54
C PRO A 3 -35.07 34.28 -10.21
N PRO A 4 -34.41 34.67 -9.11
CA PRO A 4 -33.14 34.13 -8.72
C PRO A 4 -33.29 32.71 -8.13
N HIS A 5 -32.49 31.77 -8.65
CA HIS A 5 -32.37 30.43 -8.06
C HIS A 5 -31.55 30.52 -6.78
N GLY A 6 -32.20 30.23 -5.66
CA GLY A 6 -31.54 30.08 -4.37
C GLY A 6 -30.65 28.82 -4.37
N GLU A 7 -29.38 28.98 -4.07
CA GLU A 7 -28.46 27.91 -3.76
C GLU A 7 -28.91 27.23 -2.47
N LYS A 8 -29.30 25.96 -2.58
CA LYS A 8 -29.40 25.08 -1.42
C LYS A 8 -28.05 24.44 -1.19
N SER A 9 -27.37 24.90 -0.15
CA SER A 9 -26.23 24.20 0.42
C SER A 9 -26.71 22.83 0.93
N THR A 10 -26.29 21.77 0.27
CA THR A 10 -26.48 20.41 0.76
C THR A 10 -25.39 20.14 1.81
N GLU A 11 -25.73 20.23 3.07
CA GLU A 11 -24.90 19.71 4.15
C GLU A 11 -24.74 18.19 3.95
N VAL A 12 -23.55 17.77 3.62
CA VAL A 12 -23.17 16.36 3.64
C VAL A 12 -23.05 15.98 5.12
N LYS A 13 -24.07 15.31 5.65
CA LYS A 13 -23.99 14.69 6.97
C LYS A 13 -22.92 13.60 6.90
N GLU A 14 -21.84 13.76 7.66
CA GLU A 14 -20.91 12.68 7.96
C GLU A 14 -21.69 11.57 8.68
N GLU A 15 -21.95 10.47 8.00
CA GLU A 15 -22.38 9.27 8.68
C GLU A 15 -21.21 8.78 9.56
N PRO A 16 -21.49 8.39 10.82
CA PRO A 16 -20.45 7.82 11.67
C PRO A 16 -19.93 6.55 10.98
N SER A 17 -18.63 6.54 10.65
CA SER A 17 -17.95 5.37 10.15
C SER A 17 -18.27 4.20 11.08
N ALA A 18 -18.92 3.17 10.56
CA ALA A 18 -19.15 1.93 11.27
C ALA A 18 -17.77 1.45 11.79
N VAL A 19 -17.57 1.52 13.09
CA VAL A 19 -16.46 0.87 13.76
C VAL A 19 -16.67 -0.61 13.50
N SER A 20 -15.92 -1.16 12.53
CA SER A 20 -15.90 -2.58 12.29
C SER A 20 -15.59 -3.26 13.63
N SER A 21 -16.45 -4.15 14.05
CA SER A 21 -16.17 -5.03 15.20
C SER A 21 -14.75 -5.54 15.06
N VAL A 22 -13.90 -5.23 16.03
CA VAL A 22 -12.52 -5.74 16.05
C VAL A 22 -12.66 -7.24 16.04
N ASP A 23 -12.29 -7.86 14.93
CA ASP A 23 -12.29 -9.31 14.79
C ASP A 23 -11.17 -9.82 15.71
N ASN A 24 -11.56 -10.37 16.85
CA ASN A 24 -10.64 -10.88 17.87
C ASN A 24 -10.00 -12.22 17.49
N ARG A 25 -10.06 -12.62 16.20
CA ARG A 25 -9.33 -13.81 15.76
C ARG A 25 -7.83 -13.62 15.96
N PRO A 26 -7.13 -14.61 16.52
CA PRO A 26 -5.68 -14.52 16.63
C PRO A 26 -5.06 -14.47 15.24
N ILE A 27 -4.13 -13.55 15.03
CA ILE A 27 -3.33 -13.50 13.81
C ILE A 27 -2.45 -14.74 13.78
N SER A 28 -2.52 -15.51 12.71
CA SER A 28 -1.70 -16.71 12.48
C SER A 28 -0.98 -16.68 11.14
N THR A 29 -1.61 -16.12 10.11
CA THR A 29 -1.08 -16.04 8.74
C THR A 29 -0.83 -14.60 8.34
N ILE A 30 0.42 -14.27 8.06
CA ILE A 30 0.85 -12.94 7.67
C ILE A 30 1.38 -12.99 6.23
N VAL A 31 0.91 -12.09 5.39
CA VAL A 31 1.43 -11.91 4.03
C VAL A 31 2.07 -10.53 3.92
N PHE A 32 3.34 -10.52 3.55
CA PHE A 32 4.01 -9.31 3.09
C PHE A 32 3.90 -9.24 1.57
N ILE A 33 3.49 -8.09 1.07
CA ILE A 33 3.51 -7.76 -0.35
C ILE A 33 4.66 -6.80 -0.57
N ILE A 34 5.62 -7.18 -1.41
CA ILE A 34 6.86 -6.43 -1.64
C ILE A 34 7.13 -6.42 -3.15
N ALA A 35 7.34 -5.25 -3.74
CA ALA A 35 7.47 -5.11 -5.18
C ALA A 35 8.76 -5.76 -5.71
N MET A 36 9.89 -5.47 -5.10
CA MET A 36 11.19 -5.94 -5.61
C MET A 36 11.77 -7.07 -4.76
N GLN A 37 12.33 -8.08 -5.41
CA GLN A 37 12.99 -9.18 -4.69
C GLN A 37 14.15 -8.70 -3.83
N THR A 38 14.89 -7.67 -4.26
CA THR A 38 15.98 -7.08 -3.48
C THR A 38 15.51 -6.46 -2.16
N GLU A 39 14.30 -5.95 -2.10
CA GLU A 39 13.66 -5.45 -0.87
C GLU A 39 13.18 -6.61 0.02
N ALA A 40 12.73 -7.70 -0.60
CA ALA A 40 12.23 -8.88 0.11
C ALA A 40 13.34 -9.70 0.78
N LEU A 41 14.50 -9.83 0.13
CA LEU A 41 15.59 -10.71 0.56
C LEU A 41 16.07 -10.51 2.01
N PRO A 42 16.20 -9.30 2.56
CA PRO A 42 16.55 -9.12 3.97
C PRO A 42 15.55 -9.78 4.93
N LEU A 43 14.24 -9.71 4.62
CA LEU A 43 13.19 -10.36 5.40
C LEU A 43 13.15 -11.86 5.17
N VAL A 44 13.32 -12.32 3.93
CA VAL A 44 13.44 -13.76 3.58
C VAL A 44 14.57 -14.40 4.40
N ASN A 45 15.73 -13.77 4.43
CA ASN A 45 16.87 -14.25 5.19
C ASN A 45 16.63 -14.18 6.71
N LYS A 46 16.04 -13.08 7.20
CA LYS A 46 15.74 -12.91 8.64
C LYS A 46 14.76 -13.93 9.15
N PHE A 47 13.73 -14.25 8.38
CA PHE A 47 12.70 -15.22 8.76
C PHE A 47 13.04 -16.65 8.33
N GLN A 48 14.16 -16.86 7.61
CA GLN A 48 14.59 -18.16 7.08
C GLN A 48 13.52 -18.81 6.20
N LEU A 49 12.95 -18.02 5.29
CA LEU A 49 11.89 -18.48 4.39
C LEU A 49 12.46 -19.25 3.20
N THR A 50 11.66 -20.17 2.67
CA THR A 50 11.98 -20.97 1.48
C THR A 50 11.14 -20.47 0.29
N GLU A 51 11.73 -20.46 -0.90
CA GLU A 51 11.00 -20.15 -2.13
C GLU A 51 10.02 -21.26 -2.50
N ASP A 52 8.82 -20.87 -2.89
CA ASP A 52 7.73 -21.76 -3.31
C ASP A 52 7.87 -22.10 -4.80
N VAL A 53 8.64 -23.12 -5.10
CA VAL A 53 8.92 -23.55 -6.50
C VAL A 53 7.70 -24.17 -7.20
N ASP A 54 6.78 -24.76 -6.46
CA ASP A 54 5.57 -25.39 -7.00
C ASP A 54 4.41 -24.39 -7.16
N SER A 55 4.58 -23.19 -6.66
CA SER A 55 3.68 -22.04 -6.66
C SER A 55 2.20 -22.35 -6.40
N VAL A 56 1.63 -21.72 -5.39
CA VAL A 56 0.18 -21.73 -5.11
C VAL A 56 -0.62 -20.85 -6.07
N PHE A 57 0.06 -20.09 -6.92
CA PHE A 57 -0.55 -19.18 -7.88
C PHE A 57 -0.79 -19.84 -9.23
N PRO A 58 -1.64 -19.25 -10.11
CA PRO A 58 -1.88 -19.77 -11.43
C PRO A 58 -0.60 -19.92 -12.26
N LYS A 59 -0.55 -20.98 -13.10
CA LYS A 59 0.57 -21.16 -14.03
C LYS A 59 0.66 -20.00 -15.02
N GLY A 60 1.89 -19.57 -15.31
CA GLY A 60 2.17 -18.52 -16.29
C GLY A 60 2.25 -17.11 -15.73
N VAL A 61 1.98 -16.91 -14.44
CA VAL A 61 2.28 -15.64 -13.76
C VAL A 61 3.72 -15.65 -13.26
N PRO A 62 4.42 -14.50 -13.26
CA PRO A 62 5.83 -14.41 -12.83
C PRO A 62 6.00 -14.29 -11.31
N TRP A 63 4.92 -14.39 -10.56
CA TRP A 63 4.92 -14.10 -9.12
C TRP A 63 5.76 -15.09 -8.33
N VAL A 64 6.51 -14.54 -7.37
CA VAL A 64 7.41 -15.31 -6.51
C VAL A 64 6.89 -15.24 -5.08
N ARG A 65 6.83 -16.40 -4.42
CA ARG A 65 6.47 -16.50 -3.01
C ARG A 65 7.60 -17.11 -2.22
N PHE A 66 7.92 -16.53 -1.07
CA PHE A 66 8.74 -17.14 -0.02
C PHE A 66 7.85 -17.41 1.19
N TYR A 67 8.00 -18.57 1.82
CA TYR A 67 7.14 -18.95 2.93
C TYR A 67 7.89 -19.72 4.01
N GLY A 68 7.35 -19.71 5.23
CA GLY A 68 7.89 -20.45 6.37
C GLY A 68 7.17 -20.10 7.65
N ASN A 69 7.68 -20.61 8.76
CA ASN A 69 7.15 -20.33 10.10
C ASN A 69 8.16 -19.51 10.89
N TYR A 70 7.71 -18.41 11.51
CA TYR A 70 8.54 -17.60 12.38
C TYR A 70 7.77 -17.23 13.65
N LYS A 71 8.30 -17.62 14.81
CA LYS A 71 7.70 -17.38 16.13
C LYS A 71 6.21 -17.75 16.23
N GLY A 72 5.81 -18.86 15.58
CA GLY A 72 4.44 -19.36 15.61
C GLY A 72 3.52 -18.76 14.54
N PHE A 73 4.00 -17.84 13.70
CA PHE A 73 3.26 -17.27 12.58
C PHE A 73 3.65 -17.96 11.27
N ALA A 74 2.66 -18.26 10.44
CA ALA A 74 2.88 -18.60 9.04
C ALA A 74 3.20 -17.29 8.27
N ILE A 75 4.44 -17.13 7.86
CA ILE A 75 4.91 -15.94 7.13
C ILE A 75 4.97 -16.25 5.65
N ASN A 76 4.42 -15.36 4.85
CA ASN A 76 4.52 -15.38 3.40
C ASN A 76 5.03 -14.02 2.93
N ILE A 77 5.97 -14.00 2.00
CA ILE A 77 6.39 -12.82 1.27
C ILE A 77 6.09 -13.08 -0.19
N VAL A 78 5.33 -12.20 -0.82
CA VAL A 78 4.93 -12.34 -2.22
C VAL A 78 5.39 -11.12 -3.00
N CYS A 79 6.09 -11.39 -4.11
CA CYS A 79 6.57 -10.38 -5.04
C CYS A 79 5.90 -10.58 -6.41
N PRO A 80 5.66 -9.50 -7.18
CA PRO A 80 5.16 -9.60 -8.55
C PRO A 80 6.09 -10.37 -9.50
N GLY A 81 7.36 -10.57 -9.09
CA GLY A 81 8.35 -11.23 -9.90
C GLY A 81 8.91 -10.34 -10.99
N LYS A 82 9.52 -10.95 -12.01
CA LYS A 82 10.21 -10.20 -13.07
C LYS A 82 9.50 -10.31 -14.41
N ASP A 83 9.51 -9.20 -15.14
CA ASP A 83 9.14 -9.22 -16.56
C ASP A 83 10.06 -10.19 -17.32
N PRO A 84 9.52 -11.18 -18.04
CA PRO A 84 10.34 -12.19 -18.69
C PRO A 84 11.17 -11.69 -19.86
N ALA A 85 10.80 -10.55 -20.47
CA ALA A 85 11.51 -9.97 -21.60
C ALA A 85 12.61 -9.00 -21.14
N LEU A 86 12.34 -8.21 -20.11
CA LEU A 86 13.23 -7.14 -19.65
C LEU A 86 14.05 -7.53 -18.41
N GLY A 87 13.64 -8.54 -17.67
CA GLY A 87 14.33 -9.01 -16.44
C GLY A 87 14.23 -8.05 -15.24
N VAL A 88 13.34 -7.04 -15.33
CA VAL A 88 13.09 -6.07 -14.25
C VAL A 88 11.95 -6.53 -13.34
N ASP A 89 11.95 -6.12 -12.09
CA ASP A 89 10.87 -6.43 -11.15
C ASP A 89 9.55 -5.75 -11.59
N GLY A 90 8.43 -6.45 -11.41
CA GLY A 90 7.11 -5.97 -11.75
C GLY A 90 6.60 -4.94 -10.73
N VAL A 91 6.96 -3.68 -10.91
CA VAL A 91 6.56 -2.56 -10.06
C VAL A 91 5.23 -1.94 -10.49
N GLY A 92 4.67 -1.06 -9.67
CA GLY A 92 3.49 -0.26 -9.97
C GLY A 92 2.19 -0.81 -9.39
N THR A 93 1.20 0.06 -9.33
CA THR A 93 -0.07 -0.18 -8.64
C THR A 93 -0.87 -1.34 -9.22
N VAL A 94 -0.81 -1.56 -10.54
CA VAL A 94 -1.51 -2.67 -11.21
C VAL A 94 -0.88 -4.02 -10.84
N SER A 95 0.45 -4.13 -10.94
CA SER A 95 1.17 -5.37 -10.59
C SER A 95 0.91 -5.76 -9.15
N ILE A 96 1.01 -4.81 -8.23
CA ILE A 96 0.81 -5.06 -6.81
C ILE A 96 -0.64 -5.40 -6.47
N SER A 97 -1.60 -4.76 -7.12
CA SER A 97 -3.04 -5.05 -6.93
C SER A 97 -3.39 -6.49 -7.32
N LEU A 98 -2.88 -6.95 -8.46
CA LEU A 98 -3.13 -8.32 -8.94
C LEU A 98 -2.51 -9.36 -8.00
N VAL A 99 -1.27 -9.17 -7.59
CA VAL A 99 -0.59 -10.10 -6.69
C VAL A 99 -1.21 -10.10 -5.30
N THR A 100 -1.67 -8.93 -4.83
CA THR A 100 -2.37 -8.81 -3.54
C THR A 100 -3.70 -9.56 -3.58
N TYR A 101 -4.52 -9.35 -4.62
CA TYR A 101 -5.77 -10.07 -4.78
C TYR A 101 -5.56 -11.59 -4.80
N ALA A 102 -4.61 -12.06 -5.60
CA ALA A 102 -4.30 -13.49 -5.69
C ALA A 102 -3.79 -14.06 -4.35
N SER A 103 -2.97 -13.29 -3.62
CA SER A 103 -2.50 -13.67 -2.30
C SER A 103 -3.64 -13.82 -1.29
N VAL A 104 -4.62 -12.91 -1.30
CA VAL A 104 -5.82 -13.01 -0.46
C VAL A 104 -6.58 -14.28 -0.78
N GLN A 105 -6.78 -14.60 -2.06
CA GLN A 105 -7.53 -15.78 -2.48
C GLN A 105 -6.82 -17.09 -2.13
N ALA A 106 -5.51 -17.17 -2.38
CA ALA A 106 -4.75 -18.39 -2.21
C ALA A 106 -4.34 -18.65 -0.75
N LEU A 107 -3.96 -17.61 -0.01
CA LEU A 107 -3.33 -17.73 1.32
C LEU A 107 -4.26 -17.37 2.47
N LYS A 108 -5.36 -16.66 2.22
CA LYS A 108 -6.37 -16.24 3.21
C LYS A 108 -5.72 -15.62 4.46
N PRO A 109 -4.91 -14.58 4.32
CA PRO A 109 -4.15 -14.00 5.42
C PRO A 109 -5.05 -13.35 6.48
N ASP A 110 -4.61 -13.39 7.74
CA ASP A 110 -5.20 -12.60 8.83
C ASP A 110 -4.66 -11.17 8.82
N LEU A 111 -3.44 -10.97 8.29
CA LEU A 111 -2.80 -9.66 8.19
C LEU A 111 -2.03 -9.55 6.87
N ILE A 112 -2.21 -8.44 6.17
CA ILE A 112 -1.41 -8.05 5.01
C ILE A 112 -0.57 -6.83 5.37
N ILE A 113 0.70 -6.88 5.00
CA ILE A 113 1.65 -5.78 5.18
C ILE A 113 2.25 -5.46 3.81
N ASN A 114 1.96 -4.29 3.28
CA ASN A 114 2.73 -3.74 2.16
C ASN A 114 4.02 -3.14 2.74
N ALA A 115 5.17 -3.51 2.19
CA ALA A 115 6.46 -3.04 2.65
C ALA A 115 7.41 -2.86 1.47
N GLY A 116 8.16 -1.76 1.47
CA GLY A 116 9.10 -1.45 0.39
C GLY A 116 9.85 -0.15 0.66
N THR A 117 10.63 0.28 -0.30
CA THR A 117 11.33 1.57 -0.27
C THR A 117 10.44 2.69 -0.76
N ALA A 118 10.63 3.89 -0.24
CA ALA A 118 9.85 5.07 -0.61
C ALA A 118 10.75 6.32 -0.68
N GLY A 119 10.40 7.25 -1.55
CA GLY A 119 11.01 8.57 -1.58
C GLY A 119 10.47 9.43 -0.43
N GLY A 120 11.36 9.89 0.45
CA GLY A 120 10.99 10.74 1.59
C GLY A 120 11.15 12.22 1.29
N PHE A 121 10.18 13.04 1.73
CA PHE A 121 10.25 14.50 1.59
C PHE A 121 10.96 15.12 2.80
N GLY A 122 12.20 15.63 2.59
CA GLY A 122 13.00 16.28 3.64
C GLY A 122 12.27 17.45 4.30
N ALA A 123 11.47 18.22 3.54
CA ALA A 123 10.63 19.30 4.06
C ALA A 123 9.55 18.82 5.05
N LYS A 124 9.21 17.53 5.04
CA LYS A 124 8.31 16.85 5.97
C LYS A 124 9.05 16.08 7.08
N GLY A 125 10.35 16.28 7.21
CA GLY A 125 11.19 15.66 8.24
C GLY A 125 11.64 14.24 7.93
N ALA A 126 11.52 13.79 6.68
CA ALA A 126 12.05 12.50 6.26
C ALA A 126 13.56 12.59 6.01
N SER A 127 14.28 11.56 6.41
CA SER A 127 15.72 11.37 6.20
C SER A 127 16.01 9.98 5.65
N ILE A 128 17.14 9.84 4.98
CA ILE A 128 17.58 8.53 4.47
C ILE A 128 17.72 7.54 5.63
N GLY A 129 17.13 6.36 5.49
CA GLY A 129 17.14 5.31 6.50
C GLY A 129 16.00 5.38 7.52
N ASP A 130 15.13 6.39 7.44
CA ASP A 130 13.91 6.43 8.26
C ASP A 130 12.96 5.28 7.87
N VAL A 131 12.26 4.77 8.88
CA VAL A 131 11.16 3.82 8.69
C VAL A 131 9.86 4.49 9.08
N PHE A 132 8.91 4.51 8.16
CA PHE A 132 7.59 5.09 8.37
C PHE A 132 6.51 4.01 8.42
N LEU A 133 5.57 4.17 9.37
CA LEU A 133 4.26 3.54 9.28
C LEU A 133 3.31 4.50 8.57
N SER A 134 2.70 4.04 7.50
CA SER A 134 1.71 4.84 6.78
C SER A 134 0.42 4.93 7.59
N SER A 135 -0.05 6.15 7.84
CA SER A 135 -1.36 6.40 8.46
C SER A 135 -2.48 6.48 7.43
N GLU A 136 -2.13 6.89 6.22
CA GLU A 136 -3.06 7.11 5.11
C GLU A 136 -2.30 6.97 3.80
N VAL A 137 -2.96 6.43 2.79
CA VAL A 137 -2.44 6.30 1.42
C VAL A 137 -3.40 6.98 0.47
N ALA A 138 -2.87 7.72 -0.53
CA ALA A 138 -3.68 8.38 -1.56
C ALA A 138 -2.92 8.42 -2.89
N PHE A 139 -3.66 8.36 -4.00
CA PHE A 139 -3.05 8.51 -5.33
C PHE A 139 -2.68 9.96 -5.62
N HIS A 140 -1.58 10.17 -6.36
CA HIS A 140 -1.21 11.48 -6.90
C HIS A 140 -1.35 11.57 -8.42
N ASP A 141 -1.40 10.47 -9.14
CA ASP A 141 -1.44 10.43 -10.60
C ASP A 141 -2.77 9.96 -11.21
N ARG A 142 -3.75 9.54 -10.40
CA ARG A 142 -5.11 9.23 -10.86
C ARG A 142 -5.94 10.49 -10.97
N ARG A 143 -6.19 10.91 -12.20
CA ARG A 143 -6.94 12.13 -12.51
C ARG A 143 -8.22 11.81 -13.26
N ILE A 144 -9.36 12.02 -12.60
CA ILE A 144 -10.70 11.88 -13.19
C ILE A 144 -11.43 13.20 -12.93
N PRO A 145 -11.28 14.23 -13.81
CA PRO A 145 -11.78 15.57 -13.56
C PRO A 145 -13.30 15.67 -13.83
N ILE A 146 -14.05 14.85 -13.14
CA ILE A 146 -15.52 14.81 -13.18
C ILE A 146 -15.98 14.87 -11.72
N PRO A 147 -16.99 15.73 -11.39
CA PRO A 147 -17.50 15.84 -10.02
C PRO A 147 -17.78 14.48 -9.37
N VAL A 148 -17.37 14.31 -8.12
CA VAL A 148 -17.39 13.06 -7.33
C VAL A 148 -16.31 12.06 -7.75
N PHE A 149 -16.05 11.88 -9.06
CA PHE A 149 -14.97 11.00 -9.53
C PHE A 149 -13.58 11.56 -9.27
N ASP A 150 -13.44 12.87 -9.14
CA ASP A 150 -12.19 13.53 -8.74
C ASP A 150 -11.77 13.08 -7.33
N ILE A 151 -12.69 13.07 -6.37
CA ILE A 151 -12.49 12.55 -5.00
C ILE A 151 -12.22 11.05 -5.05
N TYR A 152 -13.00 10.29 -5.82
CA TYR A 152 -12.75 8.86 -6.05
C TYR A 152 -11.37 8.60 -6.65
N GLY A 153 -10.90 9.47 -7.55
CA GLY A 153 -9.59 9.40 -8.15
C GLY A 153 -8.46 9.48 -7.12
N VAL A 154 -8.54 10.39 -6.17
CA VAL A 154 -7.58 10.50 -5.06
C VAL A 154 -7.52 9.20 -4.25
N GLY A 155 -8.66 8.54 -4.05
CA GLY A 155 -8.75 7.20 -3.47
C GLY A 155 -8.13 7.08 -2.08
N SER A 156 -8.17 8.15 -1.27
CA SER A 156 -7.60 8.14 0.08
C SER A 156 -8.15 6.99 0.93
N ARG A 157 -7.25 6.28 1.61
CA ARG A 157 -7.56 5.18 2.54
C ARG A 157 -6.68 5.26 3.77
N LYS A 158 -7.31 5.13 4.94
CA LYS A 158 -6.59 5.02 6.21
C LYS A 158 -5.98 3.62 6.33
N ALA A 159 -4.74 3.55 6.78
CA ALA A 159 -4.09 2.30 7.14
C ALA A 159 -4.67 1.73 8.43
N PHE A 160 -4.53 0.44 8.64
CA PHE A 160 -4.88 -0.20 9.90
C PHE A 160 -4.03 0.37 11.05
N ALA A 161 -4.69 0.77 12.15
CA ALA A 161 -4.01 1.37 13.28
C ALA A 161 -3.19 0.33 14.06
N THR A 162 -1.91 0.64 14.31
CA THR A 162 -0.96 -0.23 15.04
C THR A 162 -0.33 0.47 16.23
N PRO A 163 -1.12 0.91 17.24
CA PRO A 163 -0.62 1.73 18.35
C PRO A 163 0.46 1.03 19.19
N ASN A 164 0.35 -0.29 19.37
CA ASN A 164 1.35 -1.07 20.10
C ASN A 164 2.69 -1.11 19.35
N LEU A 165 2.66 -1.33 18.03
CA LEU A 165 3.86 -1.35 17.19
C LEU A 165 4.58 0.02 17.22
N LEU A 166 3.83 1.10 17.13
CA LEU A 166 4.37 2.46 17.24
C LEU A 166 5.06 2.70 18.57
N LYS A 167 4.43 2.30 19.66
CA LYS A 167 4.97 2.45 21.02
C LYS A 167 6.25 1.64 21.23
N GLU A 168 6.26 0.38 20.77
CA GLU A 168 7.39 -0.54 20.98
C GLU A 168 8.62 -0.19 20.14
N LEU A 169 8.42 0.27 18.90
CA LEU A 169 9.53 0.50 17.96
C LEU A 169 9.86 1.99 17.77
N ASN A 170 9.10 2.90 18.37
CA ASN A 170 9.27 4.36 18.20
C ASN A 170 9.39 4.76 16.72
N LEU A 171 8.53 4.20 15.86
CA LEU A 171 8.55 4.46 14.43
C LEU A 171 7.93 5.82 14.11
N LYS A 172 8.40 6.43 13.01
CA LYS A 172 7.76 7.61 12.45
C LYS A 172 6.43 7.24 11.80
N VAL A 173 5.49 8.17 11.84
CA VAL A 173 4.20 8.05 11.13
C VAL A 173 4.17 9.10 10.04
N GLY A 174 3.71 8.71 8.84
CA GLY A 174 3.58 9.60 7.71
C GLY A 174 2.40 9.24 6.82
N LYS A 175 1.96 10.19 6.00
CA LYS A 175 1.05 9.91 4.89
C LYS A 175 1.86 9.54 3.68
N LEU A 176 1.35 8.61 2.89
CA LEU A 176 1.99 8.09 1.70
C LEU A 176 1.19 8.49 0.47
N SER A 177 1.88 8.96 -0.56
CA SER A 177 1.29 9.24 -1.86
C SER A 177 1.82 8.26 -2.88
N THR A 178 0.92 7.53 -3.55
CA THR A 178 1.26 6.46 -4.49
C THR A 178 0.89 6.81 -5.94
N GLY A 179 1.56 6.20 -6.90
CA GLY A 179 1.28 6.35 -8.34
C GLY A 179 2.25 5.54 -9.19
N ASP A 180 1.97 5.40 -10.48
CA ASP A 180 2.73 4.50 -11.37
C ASP A 180 3.99 5.14 -11.98
N SER A 181 4.32 6.40 -11.64
CA SER A 181 5.49 7.10 -12.17
C SER A 181 6.55 7.35 -11.10
N LEU A 182 7.81 7.04 -11.43
CA LEU A 182 8.94 7.34 -10.54
C LEU A 182 9.21 8.84 -10.45
N ASP A 183 9.15 9.55 -11.57
CA ASP A 183 9.24 11.00 -11.62
C ASP A 183 7.95 11.69 -11.14
N MET A 184 7.98 13.00 -11.06
CA MET A 184 6.82 13.82 -10.67
C MET A 184 6.62 14.93 -11.70
N SER A 185 5.47 14.93 -12.36
CA SER A 185 5.03 16.12 -13.09
C SER A 185 4.61 17.24 -12.11
N PRO A 186 4.55 18.52 -12.55
CA PRO A 186 4.03 19.59 -11.69
C PRO A 186 2.62 19.33 -11.15
N VAL A 187 1.80 18.57 -11.89
CA VAL A 187 0.45 18.19 -11.46
C VAL A 187 0.50 17.13 -10.38
N ASP A 188 1.41 16.16 -10.50
CA ASP A 188 1.62 15.12 -9.48
C ASP A 188 2.17 15.74 -8.20
N GLU A 189 3.12 16.66 -8.31
CA GLU A 189 3.68 17.39 -7.16
C GLU A 189 2.58 18.16 -6.40
N ALA A 190 1.70 18.87 -7.13
CA ALA A 190 0.56 19.55 -6.52
C ALA A 190 -0.39 18.57 -5.79
N ALA A 191 -0.65 17.39 -6.35
CA ALA A 191 -1.47 16.36 -5.72
C ALA A 191 -0.78 15.75 -4.48
N ILE A 192 0.52 15.50 -4.53
CA ILE A 192 1.32 15.02 -3.40
C ILE A 192 1.27 16.01 -2.23
N VAL A 193 1.40 17.31 -2.53
CA VAL A 193 1.27 18.37 -1.52
C VAL A 193 -0.15 18.42 -0.96
N ALA A 194 -1.19 18.29 -1.79
CA ALA A 194 -2.58 18.26 -1.35
C ALA A 194 -2.89 17.02 -0.48
N ASN A 195 -2.27 15.88 -0.75
CA ASN A 195 -2.34 14.67 0.06
C ASN A 195 -1.59 14.81 1.40
N ASP A 196 -0.87 15.90 1.61
CA ASP A 196 -0.01 16.13 2.79
C ASP A 196 1.01 14.99 2.99
N ALA A 197 1.54 14.46 1.90
CA ALA A 197 2.39 13.27 1.92
C ALA A 197 3.75 13.53 2.56
N THR A 198 4.22 12.60 3.37
CA THR A 198 5.56 12.55 3.95
C THR A 198 6.51 11.70 3.08
N VAL A 199 5.96 10.70 2.43
CA VAL A 199 6.69 9.77 1.56
C VAL A 199 5.89 9.48 0.28
N LYS A 200 6.59 9.04 -0.78
CA LYS A 200 6.03 8.65 -2.07
C LYS A 200 6.54 7.27 -2.45
N ASP A 201 5.66 6.43 -2.97
CA ASP A 201 6.02 5.14 -3.56
C ASP A 201 5.25 4.87 -4.87
N MET A 202 5.24 3.62 -5.31
CA MET A 202 4.55 3.18 -6.52
C MET A 202 3.62 1.98 -6.30
N GLU A 203 3.44 1.51 -5.06
CA GLU A 203 2.80 0.21 -4.78
C GLU A 203 1.79 0.20 -3.62
N ALA A 204 1.58 1.30 -2.95
CA ALA A 204 0.70 1.35 -1.78
C ALA A 204 -0.79 1.50 -2.13
#